data_3b4286d6847a03a71331a86e8b6cc11f
#
_entry.id   3b4286d6847a03a71331a86e8b6cc11f
#
_cell.length_a   1.000
_cell.length_b   1.000
_cell.length_c   1.000
_cell.angle_alpha   90.00
_cell.angle_beta   90.00
_cell.angle_gamma   90.00
#
_symmetry.space_group_name_H-M   'P 1'
#
loop_
_entity.id
_entity.type
_entity.pdbx_description
1 polymer ?
#
loop_
_entity_poly.entity_id
_entity_poly.type
_entity_poly.pdbx_seq_one_letter_code
_entity_poly.pdbx_strand_id
1 'polypeptide(L)'
;MPDDRPKLSRRLLRSMDTIEDPSAELPLIVRYSSRQRVMRHGGPMRGVRQGYRYHLRPFVHMHATVEGIAALEADPEVSLIYPDLPVQAYLDASLPHIRVPMLWQEHLTGQGIRIAVVDTGIDFDHPDFAGRVMDAADFTGTGPDDRHGHGTHCAGVVAGSGAMSDGHYRGVAPDSELYIAKVLRADGQGMMSDVMMGIEWAVDQGVQVISLSLGGPGPCDGTDALCETCEAASERGIMVCVAAGNDGPTPYTVGSPGCAAGVLTVGAASDLDRIATFSSRGPTADGRTKPDVVLPGVEIIAARAATTVMGTPIDDWYTAASGTSMATPHAAGLCALLLQAEPDLTPLELKSRLMRTAIDLAQPANAQGAGRVDAWRAYTDETSDVVAPEPQPVPAPAPDNPGCLAILAALLPHQ
;
A
#
# COMPACT_ATOMS: atom_id res chain seq x y z
N MET A 1 -40.55 -11.54 13.83
CA MET A 1 -40.38 -11.14 15.24
C MET A 1 -38.91 -10.88 15.44
N PRO A 2 -38.44 -9.73 15.94
CA PRO A 2 -37.05 -9.62 16.35
C PRO A 2 -36.83 -10.60 17.50
N ASP A 3 -35.84 -11.48 17.37
CA ASP A 3 -35.48 -12.46 18.40
C ASP A 3 -34.97 -11.65 19.64
N ASP A 4 -35.77 -11.65 20.70
CA ASP A 4 -35.52 -10.84 21.92
C ASP A 4 -34.52 -11.57 22.84
N ARG A 5 -33.34 -11.85 22.31
CA ARG A 5 -32.18 -12.42 23.07
C ARG A 5 -31.12 -11.35 23.33
N PRO A 6 -31.32 -10.52 24.37
CA PRO A 6 -30.50 -9.31 24.59
C PRO A 6 -29.02 -9.62 24.90
N LYS A 7 -28.69 -10.85 25.29
CA LYS A 7 -27.30 -11.24 25.58
C LYS A 7 -26.57 -11.83 24.40
N LEU A 8 -27.24 -12.14 23.29
CA LEU A 8 -26.59 -12.62 22.06
C LEU A 8 -26.31 -11.45 21.11
N SER A 9 -25.07 -11.36 20.62
CA SER A 9 -24.77 -10.39 19.57
C SER A 9 -25.56 -10.74 18.30
N ARG A 10 -25.96 -9.72 17.51
CA ARG A 10 -26.70 -9.92 16.24
C ARG A 10 -25.95 -10.87 15.28
N ARG A 11 -24.62 -10.89 15.36
CA ARG A 11 -23.79 -11.73 14.51
C ARG A 11 -23.82 -13.19 14.96
N LEU A 12 -23.87 -13.45 16.28
CA LEU A 12 -24.02 -14.79 16.82
C LEU A 12 -25.39 -15.38 16.48
N LEU A 13 -26.46 -14.60 16.57
CA LEU A 13 -27.80 -15.02 16.16
C LEU A 13 -27.82 -15.52 14.72
N ARG A 14 -27.20 -14.77 13.78
CA ARG A 14 -27.09 -15.20 12.37
C ARG A 14 -26.29 -16.49 12.20
N SER A 15 -25.20 -16.65 12.95
CA SER A 15 -24.38 -17.87 12.90
C SER A 15 -25.16 -19.08 13.42
N MET A 16 -26.01 -18.90 14.41
CA MET A 16 -26.84 -19.97 14.97
C MET A 16 -27.91 -20.46 13.98
N ASP A 17 -28.43 -19.57 13.12
CA ASP A 17 -29.43 -19.93 12.10
C ASP A 17 -28.88 -20.88 11.01
N THR A 18 -27.55 -20.97 10.88
CA THR A 18 -26.86 -21.80 9.88
C THR A 18 -26.33 -23.13 10.43
N ILE A 19 -26.57 -23.45 11.70
CA ILE A 19 -26.08 -24.67 12.34
C ILE A 19 -26.97 -25.85 11.97
N GLU A 20 -26.43 -26.79 11.23
CA GLU A 20 -27.12 -28.04 10.88
C GLU A 20 -27.03 -29.11 11.98
N ASP A 21 -25.92 -29.15 12.72
CA ASP A 21 -25.67 -30.07 13.82
C ASP A 21 -25.72 -29.36 15.19
N PRO A 22 -26.79 -29.55 16.00
CA PRO A 22 -26.92 -28.93 17.31
C PRO A 22 -25.81 -29.31 18.35
N SER A 23 -25.09 -30.40 18.06
CA SER A 23 -23.97 -30.84 18.92
C SER A 23 -22.63 -30.19 18.56
N ALA A 24 -22.57 -29.45 17.44
CA ALA A 24 -21.36 -28.73 17.04
C ALA A 24 -21.01 -27.65 18.06
N GLU A 25 -19.73 -27.60 18.47
CA GLU A 25 -19.23 -26.55 19.35
C GLU A 25 -18.86 -25.30 18.54
N LEU A 26 -19.43 -24.16 18.93
CA LEU A 26 -19.05 -22.85 18.39
C LEU A 26 -18.01 -22.19 19.29
N PRO A 27 -16.97 -21.58 18.73
CA PRO A 27 -16.04 -20.72 19.48
C PRO A 27 -16.72 -19.39 19.84
N LEU A 28 -16.58 -18.97 21.09
CA LEU A 28 -17.29 -17.80 21.64
C LEU A 28 -16.35 -16.95 22.50
N ILE A 29 -16.61 -15.65 22.53
CA ILE A 29 -16.11 -14.70 23.52
C ILE A 29 -17.27 -14.28 24.43
N VAL A 30 -17.23 -14.67 25.69
CA VAL A 30 -18.28 -14.39 26.67
C VAL A 30 -17.86 -13.27 27.60
N ARG A 31 -18.68 -12.23 27.67
CA ARG A 31 -18.48 -11.07 28.57
C ARG A 31 -19.26 -11.26 29.86
N TYR A 32 -18.57 -11.19 30.97
CA TYR A 32 -19.16 -11.21 32.31
C TYR A 32 -19.41 -9.79 32.84
N SER A 33 -20.26 -9.68 33.88
CA SER A 33 -20.61 -8.41 34.51
C SER A 33 -19.43 -7.75 35.25
N SER A 34 -18.47 -8.54 35.74
CA SER A 34 -17.25 -8.03 36.37
C SER A 34 -16.07 -9.02 36.28
N ARG A 35 -14.84 -8.51 36.54
CA ARG A 35 -13.61 -9.33 36.58
C ARG A 35 -13.61 -10.34 37.73
N GLN A 36 -14.18 -9.98 38.89
CA GLN A 36 -14.26 -10.89 40.06
C GLN A 36 -15.11 -12.11 39.73
N ARG A 37 -16.09 -11.98 38.85
CA ARG A 37 -16.97 -13.05 38.38
C ARG A 37 -16.24 -14.01 37.45
N VAL A 38 -15.43 -13.50 36.53
CA VAL A 38 -14.55 -14.31 35.67
C VAL A 38 -13.65 -15.25 36.48
N MET A 39 -13.15 -14.76 37.62
CA MET A 39 -12.27 -15.57 38.50
C MET A 39 -13.01 -16.63 39.32
N ARG A 40 -14.27 -16.43 39.60
CA ARG A 40 -15.11 -17.34 40.42
C ARG A 40 -15.87 -18.38 39.60
N HIS A 41 -16.17 -18.09 38.36
CA HIS A 41 -16.89 -19.00 37.46
C HIS A 41 -15.96 -20.10 36.94
N GLY A 42 -16.05 -21.29 37.47
CA GLY A 42 -15.20 -22.42 37.13
C GLY A 42 -15.85 -23.79 37.29
N GLY A 43 -17.17 -23.82 37.53
CA GLY A 43 -17.91 -25.07 37.53
C GLY A 43 -18.14 -25.61 36.11
N PRO A 44 -18.15 -26.95 35.91
CA PRO A 44 -18.48 -27.55 34.62
C PRO A 44 -19.92 -27.18 34.23
N MET A 45 -20.11 -26.52 33.11
CA MET A 45 -21.40 -26.25 32.51
C MET A 45 -21.60 -27.19 31.34
N ARG A 46 -22.76 -27.86 31.28
CA ARG A 46 -23.05 -28.82 30.20
C ARG A 46 -23.04 -28.13 28.84
N GLY A 47 -22.36 -28.73 27.88
CA GLY A 47 -22.23 -28.18 26.54
C GLY A 47 -21.34 -26.93 26.43
N VAL A 48 -20.54 -26.62 27.48
CA VAL A 48 -19.60 -25.49 27.48
C VAL A 48 -18.21 -25.97 27.86
N ARG A 49 -17.23 -25.70 27.01
CA ARG A 49 -15.80 -25.93 27.29
C ARG A 49 -15.10 -24.58 27.42
N GLN A 50 -14.54 -24.32 28.59
CA GLN A 50 -13.89 -23.07 28.89
C GLN A 50 -12.45 -23.04 28.35
N GLY A 51 -12.05 -21.92 27.75
CA GLY A 51 -10.71 -21.63 27.26
C GLY A 51 -10.00 -20.55 28.09
N TYR A 52 -9.42 -19.55 27.41
CA TYR A 52 -8.61 -18.50 28.01
C TYR A 52 -9.46 -17.44 28.72
N ARG A 53 -8.96 -16.93 29.87
CA ARG A 53 -9.56 -15.83 30.63
C ARG A 53 -8.74 -14.58 30.45
N TYR A 54 -9.37 -13.54 29.89
CA TYR A 54 -8.70 -12.26 29.63
C TYR A 54 -8.55 -11.43 30.91
N HIS A 55 -7.42 -10.73 31.04
CA HIS A 55 -7.13 -9.94 32.24
C HIS A 55 -7.43 -8.44 32.09
N LEU A 56 -7.53 -7.92 30.86
CA LEU A 56 -7.82 -6.49 30.61
C LEU A 56 -9.31 -6.16 30.73
N ARG A 57 -10.18 -7.08 30.35
CA ARG A 57 -11.64 -6.96 30.38
C ARG A 57 -12.25 -8.27 30.91
N PRO A 58 -13.49 -8.26 31.41
CA PRO A 58 -14.14 -9.46 31.92
C PRO A 58 -14.62 -10.39 30.81
N PHE A 59 -13.72 -10.83 29.94
CA PHE A 59 -13.99 -11.77 28.88
C PHE A 59 -13.43 -13.16 29.19
N VAL A 60 -14.08 -14.18 28.65
CA VAL A 60 -13.62 -15.57 28.63
C VAL A 60 -13.84 -16.14 27.23
N HIS A 61 -12.80 -16.76 26.67
CA HIS A 61 -12.94 -17.58 25.47
C HIS A 61 -13.56 -18.93 25.84
N MET A 62 -14.54 -19.38 25.08
CA MET A 62 -15.24 -20.63 25.32
C MET A 62 -15.60 -21.31 24.00
N HIS A 63 -15.86 -22.61 24.08
CA HIS A 63 -16.58 -23.33 23.02
C HIS A 63 -17.87 -23.82 23.61
N ALA A 64 -18.98 -23.65 22.90
CA ALA A 64 -20.27 -24.10 23.39
C ALA A 64 -21.16 -24.66 22.28
N THR A 65 -21.90 -25.71 22.60
CA THR A 65 -23.00 -26.20 21.77
C THR A 65 -24.21 -25.25 21.86
N VAL A 66 -25.21 -25.43 21.03
CA VAL A 66 -26.46 -24.64 21.10
C VAL A 66 -27.10 -24.71 22.50
N GLU A 67 -27.07 -25.89 23.15
CA GLU A 67 -27.54 -26.08 24.55
C GLU A 67 -26.65 -25.27 25.51
N GLY A 68 -25.34 -25.29 25.30
CA GLY A 68 -24.37 -24.54 26.11
C GLY A 68 -24.55 -23.02 25.96
N ILE A 69 -24.86 -22.52 24.76
CA ILE A 69 -25.16 -21.10 24.54
C ILE A 69 -26.41 -20.68 25.30
N ALA A 70 -27.47 -21.49 25.28
CA ALA A 70 -28.71 -21.23 26.04
C ALA A 70 -28.42 -21.20 27.56
N ALA A 71 -27.55 -22.08 28.06
CA ALA A 71 -27.15 -22.09 29.46
C ALA A 71 -26.35 -20.83 29.85
N LEU A 72 -25.44 -20.37 28.98
CA LEU A 72 -24.69 -19.12 29.16
C LEU A 72 -25.60 -17.90 29.12
N GLU A 73 -26.62 -17.89 28.24
CA GLU A 73 -27.61 -16.81 28.17
C GLU A 73 -28.45 -16.71 29.44
N ALA A 74 -28.81 -17.85 30.04
CA ALA A 74 -29.56 -17.92 31.30
C ALA A 74 -28.73 -17.50 32.52
N ASP A 75 -27.40 -17.49 32.43
CA ASP A 75 -26.53 -17.09 33.53
C ASP A 75 -26.62 -15.59 33.80
N PRO A 76 -27.06 -15.15 35.01
CA PRO A 76 -27.18 -13.73 35.35
C PRO A 76 -25.85 -12.98 35.35
N GLU A 77 -24.75 -13.68 35.43
CA GLU A 77 -23.39 -13.11 35.45
C GLU A 77 -22.87 -12.80 34.03
N VAL A 78 -23.44 -13.43 33.01
CA VAL A 78 -23.12 -13.17 31.60
C VAL A 78 -23.87 -11.95 31.13
N SER A 79 -23.15 -10.98 30.59
CA SER A 79 -23.70 -9.74 30.06
C SER A 79 -23.84 -9.77 28.53
N LEU A 80 -22.96 -10.44 27.80
CA LEU A 80 -23.01 -10.54 26.33
C LEU A 80 -22.17 -11.71 25.81
N ILE A 81 -22.64 -12.32 24.75
CA ILE A 81 -22.00 -13.45 24.07
C ILE A 81 -21.74 -13.08 22.61
N TYR A 82 -20.49 -13.17 22.18
CA TYR A 82 -20.04 -12.93 20.83
C TYR A 82 -19.56 -14.24 20.19
N PRO A 83 -19.68 -14.42 18.87
CA PRO A 83 -18.90 -15.44 18.19
C PRO A 83 -17.41 -15.07 18.26
N ASP A 84 -16.55 -16.03 18.53
CA ASP A 84 -15.11 -15.88 18.26
C ASP A 84 -14.89 -16.09 16.77
N LEU A 85 -14.63 -15.01 16.08
CA LEU A 85 -14.50 -15.04 14.63
C LEU A 85 -13.05 -15.27 14.26
N PRO A 86 -12.78 -16.01 13.18
CA PRO A 86 -11.44 -16.04 12.63
C PRO A 86 -11.00 -14.62 12.30
N VAL A 87 -9.87 -14.21 12.86
CA VAL A 87 -9.16 -13.00 12.50
C VAL A 87 -8.04 -13.42 11.57
N GLN A 88 -8.04 -12.89 10.36
CA GLN A 88 -6.92 -12.97 9.44
C GLN A 88 -6.08 -11.70 9.63
N ALA A 89 -4.78 -11.82 9.53
CA ALA A 89 -3.95 -10.67 9.24
C ALA A 89 -4.39 -10.17 7.85
N TYR A 90 -5.01 -9.00 7.79
CA TYR A 90 -5.36 -8.37 6.52
C TYR A 90 -4.07 -7.81 5.92
N LEU A 91 -3.37 -8.65 5.18
CA LEU A 91 -2.15 -8.30 4.47
C LEU A 91 -2.46 -7.69 3.09
N ASP A 92 -3.70 -7.73 2.67
CA ASP A 92 -4.29 -7.15 1.45
C ASP A 92 -5.24 -5.98 1.75
N ALA A 93 -5.05 -5.33 2.89
CA ALA A 93 -5.89 -4.21 3.32
C ALA A 93 -5.76 -2.99 2.39
N SER A 94 -4.66 -2.86 1.63
CA SER A 94 -4.34 -1.66 0.87
C SER A 94 -5.39 -1.32 -0.18
N LEU A 95 -5.80 -2.26 -1.02
CA LEU A 95 -6.74 -2.00 -2.11
C LEU A 95 -8.17 -1.72 -1.63
N PRO A 96 -8.76 -2.48 -0.68
CA PRO A 96 -10.02 -2.12 -0.05
C PRO A 96 -9.97 -0.77 0.67
N HIS A 97 -8.86 -0.42 1.33
CA HIS A 97 -8.68 0.83 2.04
C HIS A 97 -8.76 2.06 1.13
N ILE A 98 -8.17 1.96 -0.07
CA ILE A 98 -8.25 3.01 -1.10
C ILE A 98 -9.43 2.82 -2.07
N ARG A 99 -10.32 1.86 -1.81
CA ARG A 99 -11.56 1.58 -2.54
C ARG A 99 -11.40 1.14 -4.01
N VAL A 100 -10.26 0.55 -4.37
CA VAL A 100 -10.02 -0.04 -5.71
C VAL A 100 -11.08 -1.07 -6.10
N PRO A 101 -11.55 -2.00 -5.23
CA PRO A 101 -12.55 -2.99 -5.59
C PRO A 101 -13.87 -2.39 -6.11
N MET A 102 -14.18 -1.13 -5.79
CA MET A 102 -15.35 -0.46 -6.35
C MET A 102 -15.19 -0.19 -7.85
N LEU A 103 -13.97 0.15 -8.31
CA LEU A 103 -13.69 0.34 -9.73
C LEU A 103 -13.75 -0.98 -10.50
N TRP A 104 -13.31 -2.08 -9.89
CA TRP A 104 -13.45 -3.41 -10.50
C TRP A 104 -14.91 -3.81 -10.71
N GLN A 105 -15.83 -3.38 -9.84
CA GLN A 105 -17.27 -3.57 -10.02
C GLN A 105 -17.81 -2.79 -11.22
N GLU A 106 -17.18 -1.68 -11.57
CA GLU A 106 -17.43 -0.90 -12.79
C GLU A 106 -16.67 -1.45 -14.02
N HIS A 107 -16.10 -2.68 -13.92
CA HIS A 107 -15.30 -3.32 -14.97
C HIS A 107 -14.01 -2.57 -15.35
N LEU A 108 -13.51 -1.71 -14.48
CA LEU A 108 -12.24 -1.03 -14.64
C LEU A 108 -11.13 -1.86 -14.01
N THR A 109 -10.35 -2.55 -14.85
CA THR A 109 -9.29 -3.49 -14.43
C THR A 109 -7.95 -3.19 -15.10
N GLY A 110 -7.88 -2.08 -15.86
CA GLY A 110 -6.71 -1.63 -16.60
C GLY A 110 -6.60 -2.25 -17.99
N GLN A 111 -7.65 -2.90 -18.50
CA GLN A 111 -7.65 -3.53 -19.82
C GLN A 111 -7.30 -2.53 -20.92
N GLY A 112 -6.33 -2.88 -21.79
CA GLY A 112 -5.87 -2.07 -22.89
C GLY A 112 -4.91 -0.94 -22.50
N ILE A 113 -4.53 -0.82 -21.22
CA ILE A 113 -3.57 0.16 -20.74
C ILE A 113 -2.19 -0.48 -20.55
N ARG A 114 -1.16 0.17 -21.09
CA ARG A 114 0.23 -0.23 -21.04
C ARG A 114 0.94 0.51 -19.91
N ILE A 115 1.59 -0.25 -19.02
CA ILE A 115 2.32 0.31 -17.87
C ILE A 115 3.76 -0.17 -17.94
N ALA A 116 4.73 0.75 -17.89
CA ALA A 116 6.11 0.39 -17.69
C ALA A 116 6.46 0.35 -16.19
N VAL A 117 7.10 -0.73 -15.77
CA VAL A 117 7.77 -0.84 -14.47
C VAL A 117 9.28 -0.73 -14.71
N VAL A 118 9.86 0.38 -14.28
CA VAL A 118 11.29 0.69 -14.46
C VAL A 118 11.99 0.42 -13.13
N ASP A 119 12.64 -0.75 -13.01
CA ASP A 119 13.04 -1.30 -11.71
C ASP A 119 14.18 -2.35 -11.82
N THR A 120 14.19 -3.37 -10.97
CA THR A 120 15.18 -4.48 -10.93
C THR A 120 14.91 -5.62 -11.91
N GLY A 121 13.87 -5.52 -12.77
CA GLY A 121 13.40 -6.57 -13.66
C GLY A 121 12.11 -7.22 -13.16
N ILE A 122 11.80 -8.41 -13.66
CA ILE A 122 10.62 -9.20 -13.26
C ILE A 122 10.97 -10.70 -13.23
N ASP A 123 10.27 -11.45 -12.39
CA ASP A 123 10.23 -12.92 -12.48
C ASP A 123 9.20 -13.33 -13.54
N PHE A 124 9.68 -13.71 -14.72
CA PHE A 124 8.85 -14.09 -15.86
C PHE A 124 8.04 -15.36 -15.65
N ASP A 125 8.50 -16.23 -14.74
CA ASP A 125 7.85 -17.50 -14.43
C ASP A 125 6.77 -17.36 -13.36
N HIS A 126 6.63 -16.18 -12.73
CA HIS A 126 5.61 -15.96 -11.71
C HIS A 126 4.19 -15.97 -12.32
N PRO A 127 3.29 -16.86 -11.84
CA PRO A 127 1.96 -17.06 -12.44
C PRO A 127 1.09 -15.79 -12.53
N ASP A 128 1.31 -14.84 -11.63
CA ASP A 128 0.56 -13.58 -11.62
C ASP A 128 0.75 -12.73 -12.89
N PHE A 129 1.80 -12.97 -13.66
CA PHE A 129 2.12 -12.18 -14.85
C PHE A 129 1.89 -12.94 -16.16
N ALA A 130 1.38 -14.17 -16.10
CA ALA A 130 1.22 -15.01 -17.26
C ALA A 130 0.48 -14.31 -18.42
N GLY A 131 1.15 -14.18 -19.57
CA GLY A 131 0.61 -13.59 -20.80
C GLY A 131 0.40 -12.05 -20.76
N ARG A 132 0.94 -11.34 -19.75
CA ARG A 132 0.75 -9.89 -19.63
C ARG A 132 2.04 -9.07 -19.63
N VAL A 133 3.21 -9.70 -19.57
CA VAL A 133 4.48 -9.04 -19.87
C VAL A 133 4.66 -9.04 -21.39
N MET A 134 4.52 -7.87 -22.01
CA MET A 134 4.51 -7.70 -23.45
C MET A 134 5.92 -7.56 -24.01
N ASP A 135 6.80 -6.86 -23.29
CA ASP A 135 8.19 -6.68 -23.65
C ASP A 135 9.04 -6.37 -22.41
N ALA A 136 10.35 -6.63 -22.51
CA ALA A 136 11.31 -6.35 -21.47
C ALA A 136 12.68 -5.97 -22.02
N ALA A 137 13.31 -4.94 -21.43
CA ALA A 137 14.65 -4.49 -21.76
C ALA A 137 15.54 -4.45 -20.51
N ASP A 138 16.82 -4.75 -20.70
CA ASP A 138 17.86 -4.70 -19.66
C ASP A 138 18.92 -3.65 -20.01
N PHE A 139 19.07 -2.66 -19.15
CA PHE A 139 20.07 -1.59 -19.26
C PHE A 139 21.26 -1.79 -18.33
N THR A 140 21.24 -2.87 -17.52
CA THR A 140 22.31 -3.20 -16.56
C THR A 140 23.35 -4.18 -17.12
N GLY A 141 23.05 -4.84 -18.26
CA GLY A 141 23.89 -5.87 -18.88
C GLY A 141 23.84 -7.22 -18.15
N THR A 142 22.82 -7.47 -17.30
CA THR A 142 22.71 -8.70 -16.48
C THR A 142 21.53 -9.60 -16.86
N GLY A 143 20.77 -9.24 -17.90
CA GLY A 143 19.51 -9.86 -18.32
C GLY A 143 18.30 -9.31 -17.58
N PRO A 144 17.10 -9.40 -18.17
CA PRO A 144 15.90 -8.75 -17.64
C PRO A 144 15.30 -9.43 -16.41
N ASP A 145 15.75 -10.62 -16.05
CA ASP A 145 15.27 -11.35 -14.87
C ASP A 145 15.50 -10.56 -13.59
N ASP A 146 14.53 -10.62 -12.69
CA ASP A 146 14.64 -10.01 -11.37
C ASP A 146 15.42 -10.93 -10.41
N ARG A 147 16.61 -10.48 -10.01
CA ARG A 147 17.46 -11.16 -9.04
C ARG A 147 17.50 -10.47 -7.67
N HIS A 148 16.73 -9.40 -7.53
CA HIS A 148 16.56 -8.67 -6.29
C HIS A 148 15.19 -8.93 -5.64
N GLY A 149 14.12 -8.93 -6.45
CA GLY A 149 12.73 -9.14 -6.04
C GLY A 149 11.88 -7.86 -5.99
N HIS A 150 12.52 -6.68 -6.04
CA HIS A 150 11.81 -5.40 -5.90
C HIS A 150 10.92 -5.09 -7.10
N GLY A 151 11.42 -5.24 -8.33
CA GLY A 151 10.65 -5.00 -9.55
C GLY A 151 9.45 -5.94 -9.68
N THR A 152 9.64 -7.23 -9.36
CA THR A 152 8.56 -8.23 -9.33
C THR A 152 7.48 -7.84 -8.34
N HIS A 153 7.86 -7.38 -7.15
CA HIS A 153 6.92 -6.90 -6.14
C HIS A 153 6.15 -5.67 -6.63
N CYS A 154 6.85 -4.67 -7.17
CA CYS A 154 6.22 -3.47 -7.72
C CYS A 154 5.26 -3.81 -8.87
N ALA A 155 5.66 -4.69 -9.81
CA ALA A 155 4.79 -5.18 -10.87
C ALA A 155 3.56 -5.92 -10.32
N GLY A 156 3.72 -6.68 -9.23
CA GLY A 156 2.64 -7.34 -8.51
C GLY A 156 1.63 -6.36 -7.94
N VAL A 157 2.08 -5.28 -7.31
CA VAL A 157 1.19 -4.21 -6.81
C VAL A 157 0.48 -3.50 -7.95
N VAL A 158 1.16 -3.21 -9.07
CA VAL A 158 0.53 -2.60 -10.25
C VAL A 158 -0.54 -3.51 -10.82
N ALA A 159 -0.17 -4.76 -11.15
CA ALA A 159 -0.97 -5.60 -12.04
C ALA A 159 -0.88 -7.10 -11.76
N GLY A 160 -0.50 -7.56 -10.58
CA GLY A 160 -0.56 -8.98 -10.22
C GLY A 160 -1.97 -9.54 -10.37
N SER A 161 -2.13 -10.74 -10.94
CA SER A 161 -3.46 -11.35 -11.05
C SER A 161 -3.94 -11.96 -9.74
N GLY A 162 -3.04 -12.24 -8.80
CA GLY A 162 -3.33 -12.99 -7.59
C GLY A 162 -3.55 -14.48 -7.85
N ALA A 163 -3.02 -15.03 -8.95
CA ALA A 163 -3.31 -16.39 -9.41
C ALA A 163 -3.02 -17.47 -8.36
N MET A 164 -1.98 -17.30 -7.55
CA MET A 164 -1.58 -18.25 -6.52
C MET A 164 -2.24 -17.98 -5.16
N SER A 165 -3.13 -17.00 -5.06
CA SER A 165 -3.85 -16.60 -3.85
C SER A 165 -5.36 -16.50 -4.06
N ASP A 166 -5.92 -17.19 -5.06
CA ASP A 166 -7.35 -17.09 -5.44
C ASP A 166 -7.81 -15.63 -5.63
N GLY A 167 -6.93 -14.77 -6.14
CA GLY A 167 -7.17 -13.34 -6.36
C GLY A 167 -7.05 -12.46 -5.11
N HIS A 168 -6.60 -13.01 -3.99
CA HIS A 168 -6.49 -12.31 -2.71
C HIS A 168 -5.42 -11.19 -2.76
N TYR A 169 -4.25 -11.50 -3.32
CA TYR A 169 -3.14 -10.54 -3.50
C TYR A 169 -3.09 -9.96 -4.92
N ARG A 170 -4.27 -9.66 -5.48
CA ARG A 170 -4.40 -9.04 -6.79
C ARG A 170 -3.87 -7.60 -6.76
N GLY A 171 -3.19 -7.17 -7.82
CA GLY A 171 -2.76 -5.79 -8.02
C GLY A 171 -3.90 -4.85 -8.40
N VAL A 172 -3.60 -3.55 -8.47
CA VAL A 172 -4.59 -2.48 -8.70
C VAL A 172 -5.27 -2.61 -10.06
N ALA A 173 -4.47 -2.82 -11.12
CA ALA A 173 -4.91 -2.89 -12.52
C ALA A 173 -4.55 -4.25 -13.14
N PRO A 174 -5.23 -5.34 -12.71
CA PRO A 174 -4.80 -6.70 -12.98
C PRO A 174 -4.85 -7.12 -14.46
N ASP A 175 -5.54 -6.38 -15.32
CA ASP A 175 -5.64 -6.68 -16.75
C ASP A 175 -4.80 -5.73 -17.63
N SER A 176 -3.95 -4.89 -17.01
CA SER A 176 -3.00 -4.04 -17.74
C SER A 176 -1.87 -4.85 -18.37
N GLU A 177 -1.36 -4.33 -19.49
CA GLU A 177 -0.17 -4.84 -20.17
C GLU A 177 1.09 -4.27 -19.51
N LEU A 178 2.06 -5.13 -19.20
CA LEU A 178 3.29 -4.76 -18.52
C LEU A 178 4.47 -4.69 -19.50
N TYR A 179 5.24 -3.63 -19.38
CA TYR A 179 6.52 -3.40 -20.04
C TYR A 179 7.60 -3.24 -18.97
N ILE A 180 8.67 -4.01 -19.04
CA ILE A 180 9.66 -4.09 -17.96
C ILE A 180 10.99 -3.52 -18.41
N ALA A 181 11.44 -2.44 -17.78
CA ALA A 181 12.77 -1.88 -17.97
C ALA A 181 13.63 -2.16 -16.74
N LYS A 182 14.57 -3.10 -16.87
CA LYS A 182 15.54 -3.36 -15.81
C LYS A 182 16.65 -2.34 -15.86
N VAL A 183 16.68 -1.46 -14.85
CA VAL A 183 17.66 -0.39 -14.67
C VAL A 183 18.45 -0.50 -13.36
N LEU A 184 18.04 -1.41 -12.49
CA LEU A 184 18.69 -1.70 -11.21
C LEU A 184 19.22 -3.15 -11.20
N ARG A 185 20.40 -3.34 -10.61
CA ARG A 185 21.07 -4.64 -10.49
C ARG A 185 20.52 -5.47 -9.33
N ALA A 186 21.09 -6.64 -9.11
CA ALA A 186 20.70 -7.56 -8.05
C ALA A 186 20.95 -7.01 -6.62
N ASP A 187 21.76 -5.98 -6.48
CA ASP A 187 21.98 -5.25 -5.22
C ASP A 187 21.00 -4.08 -5.00
N GLY A 188 20.04 -3.91 -5.92
CA GLY A 188 19.06 -2.81 -5.90
C GLY A 188 19.62 -1.47 -6.34
N GLN A 189 20.86 -1.42 -6.85
CA GLN A 189 21.51 -0.16 -7.27
C GLN A 189 21.60 -0.06 -8.80
N GLY A 190 21.59 1.17 -9.31
CA GLY A 190 21.72 1.49 -10.73
C GLY A 190 22.31 2.88 -10.94
N MET A 191 22.57 3.19 -12.19
CA MET A 191 23.05 4.52 -12.59
C MET A 191 21.88 5.34 -13.12
N MET A 192 21.92 6.65 -12.91
CA MET A 192 20.94 7.60 -13.46
C MET A 192 20.78 7.42 -14.98
N SER A 193 21.89 7.19 -15.70
CA SER A 193 21.90 6.93 -17.16
C SER A 193 21.09 5.69 -17.54
N ASP A 194 21.17 4.62 -16.73
CA ASP A 194 20.42 3.38 -17.00
C ASP A 194 18.91 3.63 -16.83
N VAL A 195 18.52 4.42 -15.78
CA VAL A 195 17.12 4.83 -15.54
C VAL A 195 16.61 5.70 -16.68
N MET A 196 17.39 6.67 -17.14
CA MET A 196 17.02 7.55 -18.27
C MET A 196 16.78 6.71 -19.54
N MET A 197 17.67 5.75 -19.87
CA MET A 197 17.48 4.84 -21.00
C MET A 197 16.21 3.98 -20.83
N GLY A 198 15.92 3.50 -19.63
CA GLY A 198 14.70 2.75 -19.33
C GLY A 198 13.42 3.58 -19.53
N ILE A 199 13.45 4.85 -19.16
CA ILE A 199 12.32 5.79 -19.39
C ILE A 199 12.15 6.04 -20.90
N GLU A 200 13.21 6.34 -21.64
CA GLU A 200 13.14 6.55 -23.09
C GLU A 200 12.60 5.31 -23.81
N TRP A 201 13.09 4.13 -23.45
CA TRP A 201 12.57 2.87 -23.99
C TRP A 201 11.06 2.71 -23.70
N ALA A 202 10.60 2.99 -22.48
CA ALA A 202 9.20 2.92 -22.12
C ALA A 202 8.34 3.90 -22.98
N VAL A 203 8.85 5.11 -23.21
CA VAL A 203 8.22 6.08 -24.12
C VAL A 203 8.10 5.52 -25.55
N ASP A 204 9.15 4.90 -26.06
CA ASP A 204 9.18 4.29 -27.41
C ASP A 204 8.24 3.08 -27.52
N GLN A 205 7.96 2.37 -26.43
CA GLN A 205 6.94 1.31 -26.38
C GLN A 205 5.50 1.87 -26.39
N GLY A 206 5.33 3.18 -26.27
CA GLY A 206 4.03 3.83 -26.29
C GLY A 206 3.18 3.50 -25.06
N VAL A 207 3.81 3.37 -23.89
CA VAL A 207 3.09 3.18 -22.62
C VAL A 207 2.34 4.44 -22.22
N GLN A 208 1.27 4.30 -21.46
CA GLN A 208 0.51 5.43 -20.94
C GLN A 208 0.95 5.80 -19.51
N VAL A 209 1.53 4.86 -18.77
CA VAL A 209 1.96 5.06 -17.39
C VAL A 209 3.35 4.48 -17.18
N ILE A 210 4.19 5.19 -16.43
CA ILE A 210 5.50 4.72 -15.96
C ILE A 210 5.49 4.70 -14.42
N SER A 211 5.86 3.57 -13.83
CA SER A 211 6.08 3.41 -12.40
C SER A 211 7.58 3.39 -12.09
N LEU A 212 8.05 4.39 -11.32
CA LEU A 212 9.43 4.56 -10.88
C LEU A 212 9.51 4.44 -9.35
N SER A 213 9.69 3.22 -8.87
CA SER A 213 9.83 2.93 -7.44
C SER A 213 11.29 3.07 -6.98
N LEU A 214 11.97 4.07 -7.47
CA LEU A 214 13.40 4.34 -7.24
C LEU A 214 13.69 5.83 -7.12
N GLY A 215 14.89 6.18 -6.69
CA GLY A 215 15.36 7.57 -6.63
C GLY A 215 16.69 7.71 -5.89
N GLY A 216 17.27 8.90 -5.99
CA GLY A 216 18.43 9.31 -5.22
C GLY A 216 18.03 10.07 -3.95
N PRO A 217 19.01 10.35 -3.06
CA PRO A 217 18.76 11.11 -1.83
C PRO A 217 18.42 12.57 -2.10
N GLY A 218 17.61 13.18 -1.19
CA GLY A 218 17.35 14.63 -1.20
C GLY A 218 18.50 15.45 -0.56
N PRO A 219 18.42 16.78 -0.61
CA PRO A 219 17.40 17.59 -1.26
C PRO A 219 17.61 17.72 -2.77
N CYS A 220 16.52 17.93 -3.51
CA CYS A 220 16.54 18.09 -4.97
C CYS A 220 15.61 19.25 -5.37
N ASP A 221 15.95 19.97 -6.46
CA ASP A 221 15.17 21.10 -7.01
C ASP A 221 14.45 20.77 -8.34
N GLY A 222 14.64 19.56 -8.87
CA GLY A 222 14.01 19.11 -10.11
C GLY A 222 14.74 19.53 -11.38
N THR A 223 16.00 19.98 -11.31
CA THR A 223 16.75 20.49 -12.48
C THR A 223 17.83 19.52 -12.97
N ASP A 224 17.92 18.31 -12.41
CA ASP A 224 18.85 17.30 -12.91
C ASP A 224 18.32 16.54 -14.14
N ALA A 225 19.23 15.88 -14.86
CA ALA A 225 18.92 15.19 -16.11
C ALA A 225 17.83 14.12 -15.99
N LEU A 226 17.72 13.42 -14.86
CA LEU A 226 16.68 12.41 -14.64
C LEU A 226 15.30 13.07 -14.44
N CYS A 227 15.24 14.18 -13.70
CA CYS A 227 14.04 15.00 -13.56
C CYS A 227 13.59 15.53 -14.93
N GLU A 228 14.51 16.09 -15.74
CA GLU A 228 14.20 16.56 -17.11
C GLU A 228 13.71 15.43 -18.01
N THR A 229 14.25 14.23 -17.90
CA THR A 229 13.79 13.05 -18.65
C THR A 229 12.34 12.64 -18.25
N CYS A 230 12.01 12.68 -16.97
CA CYS A 230 10.65 12.44 -16.49
C CYS A 230 9.68 13.52 -16.97
N GLU A 231 10.08 14.78 -16.94
CA GLU A 231 9.26 15.89 -17.50
C GLU A 231 9.01 15.71 -18.99
N ALA A 232 10.03 15.34 -19.77
CA ALA A 232 9.90 15.07 -21.20
C ALA A 232 8.96 13.89 -21.51
N ALA A 233 8.90 12.87 -20.67
CA ALA A 233 7.92 11.79 -20.78
C ALA A 233 6.50 12.30 -20.49
N SER A 234 6.33 13.11 -19.44
CA SER A 234 5.04 13.74 -19.10
C SER A 234 4.53 14.68 -20.20
N GLU A 235 5.41 15.45 -20.82
CA GLU A 235 5.10 16.32 -21.98
C GLU A 235 4.63 15.52 -23.20
N ARG A 236 4.99 14.24 -23.31
CA ARG A 236 4.50 13.32 -24.35
C ARG A 236 3.19 12.61 -23.98
N GLY A 237 2.55 13.02 -22.91
CA GLY A 237 1.27 12.47 -22.47
C GLY A 237 1.37 11.20 -21.61
N ILE A 238 2.56 10.88 -21.09
CA ILE A 238 2.77 9.70 -20.26
C ILE A 238 2.73 10.09 -18.78
N MET A 239 1.89 9.43 -17.99
CA MET A 239 1.84 9.65 -16.56
C MET A 239 3.04 8.97 -15.87
N VAL A 240 3.89 9.76 -15.23
CA VAL A 240 5.07 9.26 -14.49
C VAL A 240 4.79 9.31 -12.98
N CYS A 241 4.69 8.14 -12.35
CA CYS A 241 4.53 7.98 -10.92
C CYS A 241 5.89 7.66 -10.27
N VAL A 242 6.28 8.43 -9.26
CA VAL A 242 7.62 8.36 -8.65
C VAL A 242 7.53 8.25 -7.15
N ALA A 243 8.37 7.40 -6.55
CA ALA A 243 8.51 7.30 -5.11
C ALA A 243 9.12 8.57 -4.50
N ALA A 244 8.57 9.02 -3.36
CA ALA A 244 9.11 10.18 -2.66
C ALA A 244 10.49 9.92 -2.03
N GLY A 245 10.82 8.65 -1.75
CA GLY A 245 12.01 8.21 -1.03
C GLY A 245 11.72 7.76 0.41
N ASN A 246 12.72 7.16 1.04
CA ASN A 246 12.57 6.54 2.36
C ASN A 246 13.48 7.16 3.44
N ASP A 247 13.87 8.44 3.27
CA ASP A 247 14.79 9.17 4.15
C ASP A 247 14.06 10.08 5.16
N GLY A 248 12.72 9.89 5.35
CA GLY A 248 11.93 10.62 6.34
C GLY A 248 12.36 10.33 7.79
N PRO A 249 11.78 11.01 8.77
CA PRO A 249 10.69 11.99 8.71
C PRO A 249 11.16 13.45 8.61
N THR A 250 12.45 13.72 8.41
CA THR A 250 12.97 15.08 8.32
C THR A 250 12.55 15.79 7.03
N PRO A 251 12.39 17.13 7.04
CA PRO A 251 12.15 17.91 5.82
C PRO A 251 13.31 17.82 4.83
N TYR A 252 13.05 18.18 3.55
CA TYR A 252 14.03 18.23 2.46
C TYR A 252 14.63 16.86 2.08
N THR A 253 13.89 15.77 2.29
CA THR A 253 14.36 14.41 2.01
C THR A 253 13.80 13.83 0.71
N VAL A 254 12.93 14.55 0.00
CA VAL A 254 12.49 14.11 -1.34
C VAL A 254 13.62 14.33 -2.33
N GLY A 255 14.05 13.27 -3.00
CA GLY A 255 15.17 13.27 -3.94
C GLY A 255 14.72 13.20 -5.41
N SER A 256 15.70 13.11 -6.33
CA SER A 256 15.47 12.91 -7.77
C SER A 256 15.04 11.46 -8.06
N PRO A 257 14.06 11.23 -8.97
CA PRO A 257 13.26 12.22 -9.71
C PRO A 257 11.97 12.64 -9.01
N GLY A 258 11.74 12.26 -7.73
CA GLY A 258 10.53 12.59 -6.98
C GLY A 258 10.30 14.10 -6.80
N CYS A 259 11.35 14.93 -6.92
CA CYS A 259 11.25 16.40 -6.84
C CYS A 259 10.78 17.06 -8.15
N ALA A 260 10.74 16.36 -9.28
CA ALA A 260 10.28 16.92 -10.55
C ALA A 260 8.82 17.42 -10.47
N ALA A 261 8.49 18.49 -11.19
CA ALA A 261 7.20 19.16 -11.08
C ALA A 261 6.08 18.39 -11.77
N GLY A 262 6.33 17.86 -12.97
CA GLY A 262 5.34 17.18 -13.82
C GLY A 262 5.00 15.77 -13.36
N VAL A 263 5.82 15.11 -12.54
CA VAL A 263 5.57 13.75 -12.07
C VAL A 263 4.58 13.73 -10.90
N LEU A 264 3.90 12.60 -10.70
CA LEU A 264 3.15 12.31 -9.47
C LEU A 264 4.07 11.67 -8.44
N THR A 265 4.44 12.43 -7.43
CA THR A 265 5.31 11.96 -6.34
C THR A 265 4.49 11.36 -5.21
N VAL A 266 4.78 10.12 -4.87
CA VAL A 266 3.96 9.31 -3.98
C VAL A 266 4.70 9.02 -2.67
N GLY A 267 4.16 9.51 -1.56
CA GLY A 267 4.58 9.16 -0.21
C GLY A 267 3.86 7.90 0.30
N ALA A 268 4.33 7.36 1.42
CA ALA A 268 3.79 6.15 2.02
C ALA A 268 2.96 6.44 3.28
N ALA A 269 1.78 5.81 3.36
CA ALA A 269 0.96 5.74 4.56
C ALA A 269 0.64 4.27 4.91
N SER A 270 0.23 4.03 6.16
CA SER A 270 -0.32 2.74 6.57
C SER A 270 -1.82 2.64 6.26
N ASP A 271 -2.39 1.44 6.44
CA ASP A 271 -3.83 1.15 6.39
C ASP A 271 -4.66 1.87 7.48
N LEU A 272 -3.99 2.50 8.45
CA LEU A 272 -4.61 3.34 9.49
C LEU A 272 -4.47 4.84 9.18
N ASP A 273 -4.18 5.22 7.96
CA ASP A 273 -3.98 6.61 7.51
C ASP A 273 -2.86 7.35 8.27
N ARG A 274 -1.83 6.62 8.74
CA ARG A 274 -0.66 7.23 9.36
C ARG A 274 0.47 7.32 8.34
N ILE A 275 1.01 8.53 8.17
CA ILE A 275 2.19 8.71 7.32
C ILE A 275 3.35 7.87 7.88
N ALA A 276 3.94 7.04 7.03
CA ALA A 276 5.08 6.22 7.42
C ALA A 276 6.26 7.09 7.84
N THR A 277 6.93 6.72 8.93
CA THR A 277 8.05 7.53 9.46
C THR A 277 9.22 7.61 8.49
N PHE A 278 9.41 6.57 7.67
CA PHE A 278 10.44 6.56 6.63
C PHE A 278 10.06 7.40 5.40
N SER A 279 8.77 7.67 5.14
CA SER A 279 8.36 8.42 3.94
C SER A 279 9.06 9.77 3.89
N SER A 280 9.79 10.03 2.80
CA SER A 280 10.47 11.30 2.56
C SER A 280 9.48 12.45 2.52
N ARG A 281 9.96 13.63 2.95
CA ARG A 281 9.14 14.83 3.11
C ARG A 281 9.76 16.01 2.39
N GLY A 282 8.87 16.83 1.83
CA GLY A 282 9.24 18.14 1.32
C GLY A 282 9.65 19.14 2.42
N PRO A 283 9.80 20.43 2.03
CA PRO A 283 9.71 20.88 0.65
C PRO A 283 10.89 20.41 -0.20
N THR A 284 10.79 20.56 -1.52
CA THR A 284 11.94 20.47 -2.43
C THR A 284 12.93 21.59 -2.16
N ALA A 285 14.16 21.51 -2.70
CA ALA A 285 15.17 22.54 -2.48
C ALA A 285 14.75 23.93 -3.00
N ASP A 286 13.88 24.00 -4.01
CA ASP A 286 13.27 25.22 -4.55
C ASP A 286 11.94 25.62 -3.86
N GLY A 287 11.55 24.91 -2.78
CA GLY A 287 10.42 25.27 -1.91
C GLY A 287 9.06 24.72 -2.29
N ARG A 288 8.95 23.85 -3.31
CA ARG A 288 7.66 23.21 -3.69
C ARG A 288 7.26 22.14 -2.69
N THR A 289 5.95 22.03 -2.46
CA THR A 289 5.39 20.95 -1.64
C THR A 289 5.54 19.60 -2.35
N LYS A 290 6.09 18.60 -1.66
CA LYS A 290 6.18 17.20 -2.03
C LYS A 290 6.09 16.34 -0.75
N PRO A 291 5.59 15.09 -0.83
CA PRO A 291 5.03 14.41 -2.01
C PRO A 291 3.75 15.09 -2.49
N ASP A 292 3.23 14.71 -3.66
CA ASP A 292 1.94 15.22 -4.17
C ASP A 292 0.76 14.56 -3.46
N VAL A 293 0.87 13.26 -3.19
CA VAL A 293 -0.14 12.43 -2.50
C VAL A 293 0.54 11.33 -1.69
N VAL A 294 -0.24 10.64 -0.85
CA VAL A 294 0.20 9.40 -0.19
C VAL A 294 -0.72 8.23 -0.54
N LEU A 295 -0.15 7.03 -0.52
CA LEU A 295 -0.83 5.77 -0.77
C LEU A 295 -0.30 4.69 0.20
N PRO A 296 -0.98 3.53 0.33
CA PRO A 296 -0.50 2.44 1.16
C PRO A 296 0.91 1.99 0.76
N GLY A 297 1.82 1.97 1.74
CA GLY A 297 3.22 1.62 1.54
C GLY A 297 3.85 0.91 2.75
N VAL A 298 3.03 0.39 3.68
CA VAL A 298 3.48 -0.32 4.87
C VAL A 298 2.92 -1.73 4.85
N GLU A 299 3.79 -2.75 4.95
CA GLU A 299 3.42 -4.18 4.96
C GLU A 299 2.57 -4.58 3.74
N ILE A 300 2.94 -4.08 2.56
CA ILE A 300 2.25 -4.40 1.32
C ILE A 300 2.66 -5.78 0.82
N ILE A 301 1.67 -6.65 0.58
CA ILE A 301 1.90 -7.99 0.02
C ILE A 301 1.69 -7.97 -1.48
N ALA A 302 2.66 -8.52 -2.20
CA ALA A 302 2.59 -8.70 -3.64
C ALA A 302 3.53 -9.84 -4.08
N ALA A 303 3.61 -10.05 -5.39
CA ALA A 303 4.39 -11.12 -6.01
C ALA A 303 5.85 -11.14 -5.53
N ARG A 304 6.35 -12.34 -5.23
CA ARG A 304 7.70 -12.62 -4.79
C ARG A 304 8.48 -13.27 -5.91
N ALA A 305 9.58 -12.68 -6.34
CA ALA A 305 10.48 -13.34 -7.28
C ALA A 305 11.13 -14.56 -6.63
N ALA A 306 11.17 -15.66 -7.37
CA ALA A 306 11.76 -16.90 -6.89
C ALA A 306 13.23 -16.69 -6.49
N THR A 307 13.68 -17.41 -5.45
CA THR A 307 15.07 -17.38 -4.96
C THR A 307 15.56 -16.03 -4.40
N THR A 308 14.71 -15.02 -4.29
CA THR A 308 15.08 -13.73 -3.69
C THR A 308 14.73 -13.67 -2.21
N VAL A 309 15.37 -12.71 -1.51
CA VAL A 309 15.19 -12.51 -0.04
C VAL A 309 14.55 -11.15 0.29
N MET A 310 14.02 -10.44 -0.71
CA MET A 310 13.39 -9.14 -0.51
C MET A 310 12.08 -9.28 0.29
N GLY A 311 11.91 -8.43 1.30
CA GLY A 311 10.73 -8.40 2.16
C GLY A 311 10.64 -9.54 3.16
N THR A 312 9.45 -9.73 3.73
CA THR A 312 9.11 -10.83 4.65
C THR A 312 8.25 -11.83 3.87
N PRO A 313 8.76 -13.04 3.54
CA PRO A 313 8.00 -14.02 2.79
C PRO A 313 6.71 -14.43 3.51
N ILE A 314 5.61 -14.46 2.77
CA ILE A 314 4.32 -15.00 3.22
C ILE A 314 4.25 -16.49 2.84
N ASP A 315 4.62 -16.77 1.59
CA ASP A 315 4.72 -18.12 1.02
C ASP A 315 5.77 -18.15 -0.11
N ASP A 316 5.72 -19.15 -0.97
CA ASP A 316 6.64 -19.27 -2.11
C ASP A 316 6.39 -18.21 -3.20
N TRP A 317 5.19 -17.60 -3.25
CA TRP A 317 4.75 -16.72 -4.32
C TRP A 317 4.57 -15.26 -3.90
N TYR A 318 4.43 -14.98 -2.60
CA TYR A 318 4.14 -13.64 -2.10
C TYR A 318 5.06 -13.24 -0.96
N THR A 319 5.36 -11.95 -0.89
CA THR A 319 6.17 -11.34 0.16
C THR A 319 5.61 -9.99 0.58
N ALA A 320 5.78 -9.63 1.85
CA ALA A 320 5.41 -8.33 2.37
C ALA A 320 6.61 -7.38 2.38
N ALA A 321 6.40 -6.14 1.95
CA ALA A 321 7.44 -5.11 1.96
C ALA A 321 6.87 -3.74 2.35
N SER A 322 7.73 -2.86 2.84
CA SER A 322 7.38 -1.49 3.21
C SER A 322 8.31 -0.49 2.52
N GLY A 323 7.75 0.61 2.01
CA GLY A 323 8.48 1.66 1.31
C GLY A 323 7.54 2.55 0.50
N THR A 324 8.00 3.74 0.14
CA THR A 324 7.35 4.56 -0.89
C THR A 324 7.36 3.85 -2.25
N SER A 325 8.29 2.91 -2.43
CA SER A 325 8.35 1.98 -3.56
C SER A 325 7.12 1.08 -3.67
N MET A 326 6.43 0.78 -2.57
CA MET A 326 5.19 0.00 -2.57
C MET A 326 3.96 0.90 -2.74
N ALA A 327 4.03 2.15 -2.32
CA ALA A 327 2.98 3.14 -2.53
C ALA A 327 2.87 3.58 -4.01
N THR A 328 4.01 3.77 -4.67
CA THR A 328 4.09 4.26 -6.07
C THR A 328 3.34 3.38 -7.07
N PRO A 329 3.48 2.05 -7.08
CA PRO A 329 2.76 1.20 -8.02
C PRO A 329 1.24 1.19 -7.79
N HIS A 330 0.74 1.50 -6.58
CA HIS A 330 -0.69 1.76 -6.38
C HIS A 330 -1.15 2.97 -7.22
N ALA A 331 -0.37 4.05 -7.23
CA ALA A 331 -0.68 5.22 -8.05
C ALA A 331 -0.65 4.88 -9.54
N ALA A 332 0.35 4.14 -10.01
CA ALA A 332 0.46 3.73 -11.41
C ALA A 332 -0.74 2.88 -11.85
N GLY A 333 -1.14 1.91 -11.04
CA GLY A 333 -2.33 1.11 -11.31
C GLY A 333 -3.62 1.94 -11.29
N LEU A 334 -3.78 2.88 -10.35
CA LEU A 334 -4.94 3.79 -10.32
C LEU A 334 -5.01 4.69 -11.55
N CYS A 335 -3.88 5.23 -12.01
CA CYS A 335 -3.83 5.99 -13.26
C CYS A 335 -4.28 5.13 -14.46
N ALA A 336 -3.92 3.85 -14.48
CA ALA A 336 -4.37 2.94 -15.54
C ALA A 336 -5.89 2.70 -15.48
N LEU A 337 -6.49 2.53 -14.29
CA LEU A 337 -7.95 2.40 -14.16
C LEU A 337 -8.67 3.67 -14.64
N LEU A 338 -8.16 4.84 -14.29
CA LEU A 338 -8.74 6.12 -14.72
C LEU A 338 -8.59 6.33 -16.23
N LEU A 339 -7.45 5.98 -16.82
CA LEU A 339 -7.24 6.05 -18.28
C LEU A 339 -8.09 5.04 -19.05
N GLN A 340 -8.40 3.88 -18.47
CA GLN A 340 -9.37 2.96 -19.07
C GLN A 340 -10.77 3.59 -19.13
N ALA A 341 -11.16 4.34 -18.09
CA ALA A 341 -12.46 5.02 -18.04
C ALA A 341 -12.50 6.27 -18.93
N GLU A 342 -11.41 7.03 -18.94
CA GLU A 342 -11.26 8.30 -19.64
C GLU A 342 -9.91 8.36 -20.37
N PRO A 343 -9.79 7.81 -21.59
CA PRO A 343 -8.51 7.65 -22.30
C PRO A 343 -7.81 8.96 -22.68
N ASP A 344 -8.54 10.06 -22.73
CA ASP A 344 -8.03 11.37 -23.17
C ASP A 344 -7.45 12.21 -22.01
N LEU A 345 -7.45 11.70 -20.77
CA LEU A 345 -6.89 12.41 -19.61
C LEU A 345 -5.37 12.60 -19.79
N THR A 346 -4.96 13.85 -19.74
CA THR A 346 -3.54 14.21 -19.72
C THR A 346 -2.89 13.89 -18.37
N PRO A 347 -1.55 13.74 -18.28
CA PRO A 347 -0.84 13.54 -17.02
C PRO A 347 -1.14 14.62 -15.98
N LEU A 348 -1.27 15.87 -16.40
CA LEU A 348 -1.59 16.98 -15.50
C LEU A 348 -3.03 16.87 -14.94
N GLU A 349 -3.99 16.48 -15.77
CA GLU A 349 -5.37 16.25 -15.33
C GLU A 349 -5.48 15.06 -14.39
N LEU A 350 -4.79 13.94 -14.68
CA LEU A 350 -4.70 12.78 -13.79
C LEU A 350 -4.11 13.17 -12.43
N LYS A 351 -2.94 13.84 -12.45
CA LYS A 351 -2.29 14.34 -11.23
C LYS A 351 -3.22 15.26 -10.45
N SER A 352 -3.81 16.24 -11.10
CA SER A 352 -4.74 17.18 -10.49
C SER A 352 -5.95 16.47 -9.90
N ARG A 353 -6.52 15.48 -10.61
CA ARG A 353 -7.67 14.69 -10.14
C ARG A 353 -7.32 13.90 -8.89
N LEU A 354 -6.22 13.16 -8.89
CA LEU A 354 -5.78 12.40 -7.72
C LEU A 354 -5.53 13.29 -6.50
N MET A 355 -4.97 14.50 -6.72
CA MET A 355 -4.71 15.45 -5.64
C MET A 355 -6.01 16.07 -5.09
N ARG A 356 -6.90 16.61 -5.95
CA ARG A 356 -8.10 17.32 -5.47
C ARG A 356 -9.16 16.42 -4.85
N THR A 357 -9.14 15.12 -5.19
CA THR A 357 -10.08 14.12 -4.64
C THR A 357 -9.49 13.33 -3.47
N ALA A 358 -8.23 13.57 -3.11
CA ALA A 358 -7.57 12.92 -1.98
C ALA A 358 -8.27 13.22 -0.65
N ILE A 359 -8.16 12.29 0.28
CA ILE A 359 -8.66 12.44 1.65
C ILE A 359 -7.56 13.10 2.47
N ASP A 360 -7.82 14.29 2.98
CA ASP A 360 -6.90 14.99 3.89
C ASP A 360 -6.77 14.21 5.21
N LEU A 361 -5.55 13.85 5.55
CA LEU A 361 -5.21 13.11 6.77
C LEU A 361 -4.90 14.05 7.95
N ALA A 362 -5.13 15.35 7.78
CA ALA A 362 -4.80 16.38 8.76
C ALA A 362 -3.31 16.37 9.19
N GLN A 363 -2.40 16.05 8.24
CA GLN A 363 -0.96 16.07 8.43
C GLN A 363 -0.35 17.25 7.66
N PRO A 364 0.89 17.68 8.00
CA PRO A 364 1.58 18.74 7.26
C PRO A 364 1.64 18.42 5.75
N ALA A 365 1.38 19.42 4.89
CA ALA A 365 1.38 19.26 3.43
C ALA A 365 2.67 18.62 2.89
N ASN A 366 3.83 18.96 3.44
CA ASN A 366 5.11 18.35 3.07
C ASN A 366 5.30 16.90 3.56
N ALA A 367 4.31 16.32 4.26
CA ALA A 367 4.31 14.92 4.67
C ALA A 367 3.26 14.09 3.92
N GLN A 368 2.07 14.66 3.67
CA GLN A 368 0.94 13.96 3.05
C GLN A 368 0.65 14.41 1.62
N GLY A 369 1.22 15.54 1.15
CA GLY A 369 0.76 16.21 -0.07
C GLY A 369 -0.69 16.70 0.08
N ALA A 370 -1.52 16.37 -0.89
CA ALA A 370 -2.96 16.60 -0.84
C ALA A 370 -3.70 15.60 0.07
N GLY A 371 -3.04 14.53 0.51
CA GLY A 371 -3.63 13.51 1.35
C GLY A 371 -3.58 12.11 0.73
N ARG A 372 -4.34 11.16 1.29
CA ARG A 372 -4.44 9.79 0.77
C ARG A 372 -5.37 9.73 -0.43
N VAL A 373 -4.87 9.16 -1.53
CA VAL A 373 -5.70 8.93 -2.71
C VAL A 373 -6.81 7.94 -2.40
N ASP A 374 -7.98 8.21 -2.95
CA ASP A 374 -9.14 7.37 -2.88
C ASP A 374 -9.64 7.08 -4.31
N ALA A 375 -9.61 5.82 -4.71
CA ALA A 375 -9.88 5.40 -6.08
C ALA A 375 -11.29 5.76 -6.55
N TRP A 376 -12.29 5.56 -5.69
CA TRP A 376 -13.68 5.87 -6.04
C TRP A 376 -13.91 7.37 -6.22
N ARG A 377 -13.38 8.20 -5.30
CA ARG A 377 -13.47 9.65 -5.44
C ARG A 377 -12.75 10.16 -6.69
N ALA A 378 -11.58 9.59 -6.99
CA ALA A 378 -10.84 9.93 -8.21
C ALA A 378 -11.61 9.55 -9.49
N TYR A 379 -12.34 8.43 -9.48
CA TYR A 379 -13.17 7.99 -10.59
C TYR A 379 -14.43 8.87 -10.75
N THR A 380 -15.14 9.13 -9.66
CA THR A 380 -16.39 9.94 -9.68
C THR A 380 -16.13 11.45 -9.69
N ASP A 381 -14.87 11.86 -9.57
CA ASP A 381 -14.44 13.27 -9.46
C ASP A 381 -15.07 14.01 -8.24
N GLU A 382 -15.33 13.27 -7.17
CA GLU A 382 -15.88 13.83 -5.93
C GLU A 382 -14.79 14.55 -5.14
N THR A 383 -14.84 15.87 -5.13
CA THR A 383 -13.93 16.69 -4.31
C THR A 383 -14.33 16.65 -2.83
N SER A 384 -13.33 16.75 -1.95
CA SER A 384 -13.58 16.94 -0.52
C SER A 384 -14.08 18.37 -0.27
N ASP A 385 -15.16 18.54 0.48
CA ASP A 385 -15.65 19.87 0.93
C ASP A 385 -14.71 20.54 1.96
N VAL A 386 -13.59 19.90 2.30
CA VAL A 386 -12.59 20.43 3.21
C VAL A 386 -11.61 21.28 2.42
N VAL A 387 -11.71 22.59 2.58
CA VAL A 387 -10.72 23.57 2.06
C VAL A 387 -9.36 23.20 2.64
N ALA A 388 -8.40 22.90 1.77
CA ALA A 388 -7.01 22.66 2.19
C ALA A 388 -6.51 23.87 3.01
N PRO A 389 -5.91 23.66 4.19
CA PRO A 389 -5.31 24.76 4.94
C PRO A 389 -4.24 25.44 4.10
N GLU A 390 -4.24 26.77 4.09
CA GLU A 390 -3.18 27.54 3.43
C GLU A 390 -1.80 27.07 3.91
N PRO A 391 -0.82 26.96 3.02
CA PRO A 391 0.53 26.52 3.39
C PRO A 391 1.11 27.49 4.42
N GLN A 392 1.40 26.96 5.60
CA GLN A 392 2.07 27.74 6.66
C GLN A 392 3.46 28.16 6.16
N PRO A 393 3.87 29.40 6.35
CA PRO A 393 5.22 29.84 5.96
C PRO A 393 6.28 28.99 6.67
N VAL A 394 7.13 28.35 5.89
CA VAL A 394 8.23 27.54 6.42
C VAL A 394 9.21 28.45 7.14
N PRO A 395 9.58 28.20 8.42
CA PRO A 395 10.63 28.98 9.07
C PRO A 395 11.93 28.85 8.28
N ALA A 396 12.61 29.97 8.05
CA ALA A 396 13.89 30.00 7.35
C ALA A 396 14.87 28.99 7.97
N PRO A 397 15.74 28.33 7.18
CA PRO A 397 16.74 27.42 7.71
C PRO A 397 17.62 28.16 8.74
N ALA A 398 17.84 27.49 9.87
CA ALA A 398 18.77 28.05 10.89
C ALA A 398 20.16 28.27 10.26
N PRO A 399 20.83 29.37 10.57
CA PRO A 399 22.16 29.63 10.00
C PRO A 399 23.13 28.48 10.35
N ASP A 400 23.96 28.14 9.38
CA ASP A 400 24.92 27.03 9.37
C ASP A 400 25.51 26.74 10.74
N ASN A 401 25.28 25.56 11.26
CA ASN A 401 25.99 25.05 12.43
C ASN A 401 27.28 24.38 11.94
N PRO A 402 28.48 24.94 12.21
CA PRO A 402 29.75 24.44 11.66
C PRO A 402 30.18 23.06 12.21
N GLY A 403 29.31 22.36 12.92
CA GLY A 403 29.58 21.04 13.51
C GLY A 403 29.51 19.84 12.56
N CYS A 404 28.88 19.95 11.38
CA CYS A 404 28.73 18.82 10.47
C CYS A 404 29.95 18.50 9.59
N LEU A 405 30.88 19.41 9.43
CA LEU A 405 32.10 19.16 8.63
C LEU A 405 33.21 18.37 9.37
N ALA A 406 33.09 18.19 10.70
CA ALA A 406 34.09 17.47 11.49
C ALA A 406 33.90 15.92 11.47
N ILE A 407 32.77 15.38 11.02
CA ILE A 407 32.52 13.94 11.05
C ILE A 407 32.99 13.22 9.77
N LEU A 408 33.11 13.95 8.64
CA LEU A 408 33.62 13.37 7.40
C LEU A 408 35.15 13.16 7.36
N ALA A 409 35.90 13.84 8.21
CA ALA A 409 37.37 13.71 8.26
C ALA A 409 37.88 12.50 9.06
N ALA A 410 37.00 11.81 9.81
CA ALA A 410 37.37 10.68 10.67
C ALA A 410 37.23 9.30 10.01
N LEU A 411 36.80 9.20 8.73
CA LEU A 411 36.55 7.95 8.03
C LEU A 411 37.48 7.64 6.86
N LEU A 412 38.63 8.36 6.73
CA LEU A 412 39.65 8.00 5.77
C LEU A 412 40.69 7.13 6.47
N PRO A 413 41.04 5.94 5.95
CA PRO A 413 42.09 5.10 6.50
C PRO A 413 43.45 5.77 6.23
N HIS A 414 44.26 5.94 7.26
CA HIS A 414 45.67 6.29 7.12
C HIS A 414 46.41 5.20 6.35
N GLN A 415 47.06 5.59 5.27
CA GLN A 415 48.16 4.81 4.69
C GLN A 415 49.43 5.01 5.51
#